data_8ab5bc9d1a6d97858246864167aefee8
#
_entry.id   8ab5bc9d1a6d97858246864167aefee8
#
_cell.length_a   1.000
_cell.length_b   1.000
_cell.length_c   1.000
_cell.angle_alpha   90.00
_cell.angle_beta   90.00
_cell.angle_gamma   90.00
#
_symmetry.space_group_name_H-M   'P 1'
#
loop_
_entity.id
_entity.type
_entity.pdbx_description
1 polymer ?
#
loop_
_entity_poly.entity_id
_entity_poly.type
_entity_poly.pdbx_seq_one_letter_code
_entity_poly.pdbx_strand_id
1 'polypeptide(L)'
;MPKKDKQLSKTNHEATNIKLPYCTDKKIVIFGGHPHWLRKIAPLLPNIRLYGKDYNYINSKLITTCNIIWIQPNAISHSCMHMVVNTANKHNIPIGYFKFSSARKCAIQLAEEINKSG
;
A
#
# COMPACT_ATOMS: atom_id res chain seq x y z
N MET A 1 30.19 8.47 15.51
CA MET A 1 30.06 8.32 15.44
C MET A 1 29.55 7.98 15.26
N PRO A 2 29.48 7.97 15.22
CA PRO A 2 28.98 7.81 14.97
C PRO A 2 28.26 7.63 14.74
N LYS A 3 28.29 7.67 14.75
CA LYS A 3 27.86 7.64 14.46
C LYS A 3 27.16 7.38 14.12
N LYS A 4 27.30 7.42 14.12
CA LYS A 4 26.87 7.36 13.67
C LYS A 4 26.23 7.14 13.20
N ASP A 5 26.44 7.18 13.23
CA ASP A 5 26.08 7.07 12.68
C ASP A 5 25.45 6.71 12.23
N LYS A 6 25.55 6.59 12.20
CA LYS A 6 25.18 6.44 11.75
C LYS A 6 24.40 6.11 11.31
N GLN A 7 24.49 6.12 11.21
CA GLN A 7 24.02 5.98 10.75
C GLN A 7 23.19 5.73 10.41
N LEU A 8 23.29 5.90 10.34
CA LEU A 8 22.73 5.89 9.92
C LEU A 8 21.95 5.61 9.47
N SER A 9 21.99 5.60 9.40
CA SER A 9 21.51 5.53 8.88
C SER A 9 20.92 5.35 8.30
N LYS A 10 20.98 5.38 8.16
CA LYS A 10 20.58 5.49 7.61
C LYS A 10 19.85 5.39 7.08
N THR A 11 20.01 5.52 7.12
CA THR A 11 19.47 5.68 6.57
C THR A 11 18.71 5.68 6.10
N ASN A 12 18.79 5.79 6.19
CA ASN A 12 18.20 6.12 5.67
C ASN A 12 17.59 6.24 5.13
N HIS A 13 17.79 6.35 5.26
CA HIS A 13 17.36 6.87 4.69
C HIS A 13 17.01 7.09 3.94
N GLU A 14 17.50 6.59 3.92
CA GLU A 14 17.29 7.13 3.16
C GLU A 14 16.85 7.78 2.61
N ALA A 15 17.79 7.39 3.00
CA ALA A 15 17.02 8.57 2.88
C ALA A 15 16.09 8.57 1.69
N THR A 16 14.92 8.50 1.97
CA THR A 16 13.93 8.50 0.93
C THR A 16 13.63 9.92 0.48
N ASN A 17 13.35 10.08 -0.82
CA ASN A 17 12.90 11.34 -1.38
C ASN A 17 11.39 11.48 -1.34
N ILE A 18 10.72 10.53 -0.73
CA ILE A 18 9.26 10.52 -0.67
C ILE A 18 8.75 11.56 0.30
N LYS A 19 7.84 12.37 -0.17
CA LYS A 19 7.14 13.34 0.67
C LYS A 19 5.73 12.85 0.94
N LEU A 20 5.30 12.94 2.17
CA LEU A 20 3.95 12.59 2.57
C LEU A 20 3.19 13.87 2.92
N PRO A 21 1.94 14.00 2.58
CA PRO A 21 1.12 13.01 1.85
C PRO A 21 1.59 12.81 0.41
N TYR A 22 1.46 11.57 -0.06
CA TYR A 22 1.84 11.23 -1.41
C TYR A 22 0.59 11.15 -2.29
N CYS A 23 0.60 11.89 -3.39
CA CYS A 23 -0.50 11.90 -4.35
C CYS A 23 -0.02 11.35 -5.68
N THR A 24 -0.88 10.60 -6.34
CA THR A 24 -0.57 10.02 -7.63
C THR A 24 -1.82 10.05 -8.50
N ASP A 25 -1.63 10.12 -9.81
CA ASP A 25 -2.75 10.04 -10.76
C ASP A 25 -3.09 8.60 -11.11
N LYS A 26 -2.31 7.64 -10.66
CA LYS A 26 -2.60 6.22 -10.88
C LYS A 26 -3.77 5.80 -10.00
N LYS A 27 -4.57 4.88 -10.52
CA LYS A 27 -5.69 4.33 -9.76
C LYS A 27 -5.18 3.17 -8.91
N ILE A 28 -5.11 3.40 -7.61
CA ILE A 28 -4.59 2.44 -6.65
C ILE A 28 -5.64 2.15 -5.60
N VAL A 29 -5.75 0.87 -5.25
CA VAL A 29 -6.68 0.41 -4.22
C VAL A 29 -5.90 -0.41 -3.22
N ILE A 30 -6.18 -0.22 -1.93
CA ILE A 30 -5.57 -0.98 -0.85
C ILE A 30 -6.65 -1.84 -0.19
N PHE A 31 -6.40 -3.13 -0.08
CA PHE A 31 -7.28 -4.07 0.62
C PHE A 31 -6.63 -4.51 1.92
N GLY A 32 -7.43 -4.57 2.96
CA GLY A 32 -6.95 -4.98 4.28
C GLY A 32 -6.66 -3.79 5.17
N GLY A 33 -6.30 -4.08 6.40
CA GLY A 33 -5.97 -3.05 7.39
C GLY A 33 -7.03 -2.94 8.46
N HIS A 34 -6.56 -2.81 9.70
CA HIS A 34 -7.45 -2.52 10.84
C HIS A 34 -7.90 -1.06 10.78
N PRO A 35 -9.05 -0.72 11.39
CA PRO A 35 -9.55 0.66 11.36
C PRO A 35 -8.54 1.69 11.83
N HIS A 36 -7.78 1.36 12.86
CA HIS A 36 -6.76 2.28 13.40
C HIS A 36 -5.67 2.57 12.36
N TRP A 37 -5.20 1.51 11.68
CA TRP A 37 -4.20 1.65 10.62
C TRP A 37 -4.76 2.45 9.45
N LEU A 38 -6.01 2.18 9.08
CA LEU A 38 -6.68 2.89 7.98
C LEU A 38 -6.78 4.39 8.27
N ARG A 39 -7.12 4.74 9.50
CA ARG A 39 -7.22 6.15 9.89
C ARG A 39 -5.87 6.86 9.81
N LYS A 40 -4.78 6.12 10.02
CA LYS A 40 -3.44 6.71 9.96
C LYS A 40 -2.93 6.83 8.54
N ILE A 41 -3.23 5.85 7.68
CA ILE A 41 -2.70 5.86 6.32
C ILE A 41 -3.50 6.74 5.38
N ALA A 42 -4.79 6.89 5.63
CA ALA A 42 -5.67 7.67 4.74
C ALA A 42 -5.14 9.09 4.47
N PRO A 43 -4.75 9.86 5.50
CA PRO A 43 -4.24 11.22 5.21
C PRO A 43 -2.87 11.22 4.53
N LEU A 44 -2.15 10.10 4.58
CA LEU A 44 -0.85 9.99 3.92
C LEU A 44 -0.97 9.64 2.43
N LEU A 45 -2.12 9.07 2.05
CA LEU A 45 -2.38 8.63 0.68
C LEU A 45 -3.78 9.10 0.26
N PRO A 46 -3.98 10.41 0.09
CA PRO A 46 -5.34 10.96 -0.03
C PRO A 46 -6.09 10.54 -1.29
N ASN A 47 -5.40 10.17 -2.36
CA ASN A 47 -6.06 9.81 -3.62
C ASN A 47 -6.27 8.30 -3.78
N ILE A 48 -5.92 7.52 -2.76
CA ILE A 48 -5.96 6.06 -2.84
C ILE A 48 -7.18 5.55 -2.09
N ARG A 49 -7.89 4.61 -2.69
CA ARG A 49 -9.06 4.01 -2.08
C ARG A 49 -8.65 2.92 -1.10
N LEU A 50 -9.30 2.91 0.05
CA LEU A 50 -8.99 1.98 1.13
C LEU A 50 -10.21 1.11 1.42
N TYR A 51 -10.00 -0.21 1.41
CA TYR A 51 -11.02 -1.19 1.79
C TYR A 51 -10.45 -2.04 2.90
N GLY A 52 -11.00 -1.90 4.09
CA GLY A 52 -10.46 -2.52 5.29
C GLY A 52 -10.60 -4.03 5.34
N LYS A 53 -10.15 -4.60 6.44
CA LYS A 53 -10.14 -6.05 6.64
C LYS A 53 -11.53 -6.68 6.61
N ASP A 54 -12.57 -5.90 6.88
CA ASP A 54 -13.95 -6.39 6.94
C ASP A 54 -14.71 -6.23 5.62
N TYR A 55 -14.04 -5.82 4.57
CA TYR A 55 -14.69 -5.67 3.29
C TYR A 55 -14.98 -7.03 2.69
N ASN A 56 -16.25 -7.33 2.48
CA ASN A 56 -16.71 -8.65 2.04
C ASN A 56 -17.08 -8.73 0.57
N TYR A 57 -17.27 -7.60 -0.05
CA TYR A 57 -17.75 -7.59 -1.42
C TYR A 57 -16.67 -7.08 -2.35
N ILE A 58 -16.31 -7.89 -3.33
CA ILE A 58 -15.32 -7.51 -4.32
C ILE A 58 -16.04 -7.23 -5.64
N ASN A 59 -15.99 -5.99 -6.06
CA ASN A 59 -16.52 -5.59 -7.35
C ASN A 59 -15.40 -5.75 -8.37
N SER A 60 -15.56 -6.71 -9.28
CA SER A 60 -14.54 -6.99 -10.29
C SER A 60 -14.23 -5.74 -11.13
N LYS A 61 -15.22 -4.90 -11.38
CA LYS A 61 -15.03 -3.67 -12.11
C LYS A 61 -14.06 -2.72 -11.39
N LEU A 62 -14.15 -2.66 -10.08
CA LEU A 62 -13.23 -1.86 -9.27
C LEU A 62 -11.80 -2.32 -9.49
N ILE A 63 -11.59 -3.63 -9.48
CA ILE A 63 -10.25 -4.19 -9.64
C ILE A 63 -9.74 -3.99 -11.05
N THR A 64 -10.56 -4.26 -12.06
CA THR A 64 -10.12 -4.18 -13.45
C THR A 64 -9.81 -2.78 -13.93
N THR A 65 -10.29 -1.76 -13.22
CA THR A 65 -10.00 -0.36 -13.57
C THR A 65 -8.78 0.19 -12.81
N CYS A 66 -8.19 -0.60 -11.93
CA CYS A 66 -7.02 -0.17 -11.17
C CYS A 66 -5.72 -0.35 -11.95
N ASN A 67 -4.76 0.52 -11.70
CA ASN A 67 -3.41 0.35 -12.22
C ASN A 67 -2.62 -0.66 -11.39
N ILE A 68 -2.85 -0.67 -10.08
CA ILE A 68 -2.17 -1.57 -9.18
C ILE A 68 -3.01 -1.74 -7.91
N ILE A 69 -2.92 -2.92 -7.32
CA ILE A 69 -3.59 -3.24 -6.06
C ILE A 69 -2.53 -3.48 -4.99
N TRP A 70 -2.79 -2.98 -3.79
CA TRP A 70 -1.93 -3.23 -2.64
C TRP A 70 -2.70 -3.96 -1.56
N ILE A 71 -2.02 -4.87 -0.88
CA ILE A 71 -2.65 -5.69 0.16
C ILE A 71 -1.87 -5.54 1.46
N GLN A 72 -2.59 -5.31 2.56
CA GLN A 72 -2.01 -5.36 3.90
C GLN A 72 -2.25 -6.79 4.43
N PRO A 73 -1.24 -7.68 4.30
CA PRO A 73 -1.47 -9.10 4.61
C PRO A 73 -1.66 -9.38 6.09
N ASN A 74 -1.26 -8.45 6.97
CA ASN A 74 -1.42 -8.62 8.40
C ASN A 74 -2.85 -8.46 8.88
N ALA A 75 -3.72 -7.91 8.05
CA ALA A 75 -5.09 -7.62 8.48
C ALA A 75 -6.05 -7.72 7.30
N ILE A 76 -6.23 -8.94 6.80
CA ILE A 76 -7.16 -9.22 5.71
C ILE A 76 -7.62 -10.66 5.87
N SER A 77 -8.89 -10.94 5.56
CA SER A 77 -9.38 -12.30 5.62
C SER A 77 -8.83 -13.12 4.45
N HIS A 78 -8.68 -14.42 4.64
CA HIS A 78 -8.21 -15.31 3.58
C HIS A 78 -9.12 -15.26 2.37
N SER A 79 -10.43 -15.25 2.59
CA SER A 79 -11.36 -15.23 1.46
C SER A 79 -11.27 -13.93 0.68
N CYS A 80 -11.13 -12.81 1.36
CA CYS A 80 -10.98 -11.52 0.69
C CYS A 80 -9.68 -11.48 -0.12
N MET A 81 -8.58 -11.89 0.50
CA MET A 81 -7.29 -11.91 -0.18
C MET A 81 -7.32 -12.82 -1.40
N HIS A 82 -7.92 -14.00 -1.25
CA HIS A 82 -8.03 -14.97 -2.34
C HIS A 82 -8.79 -14.39 -3.53
N MET A 83 -9.92 -13.75 -3.27
CA MET A 83 -10.72 -13.14 -4.32
C MET A 83 -9.99 -12.01 -5.02
N VAL A 84 -9.32 -11.17 -4.25
CA VAL A 84 -8.57 -10.03 -4.81
C VAL A 84 -7.44 -10.54 -5.70
N VAL A 85 -6.65 -11.49 -5.19
CA VAL A 85 -5.50 -12.04 -5.93
C VAL A 85 -5.96 -12.74 -7.20
N ASN A 86 -7.01 -13.57 -7.11
CA ASN A 86 -7.51 -14.30 -8.28
C ASN A 86 -8.02 -13.34 -9.34
N THR A 87 -8.79 -12.32 -8.93
CA THR A 87 -9.35 -11.37 -9.89
C THR A 87 -8.23 -10.55 -10.54
N ALA A 88 -7.27 -10.11 -9.75
CA ALA A 88 -6.15 -9.31 -10.26
C ALA A 88 -5.32 -10.12 -11.26
N ASN A 89 -5.02 -11.38 -10.92
CA ASN A 89 -4.24 -12.24 -11.81
C ASN A 89 -4.98 -12.51 -13.11
N LYS A 90 -6.28 -12.71 -13.03
CA LYS A 90 -7.11 -12.96 -14.21
C LYS A 90 -7.07 -11.78 -15.19
N HIS A 91 -6.91 -10.58 -14.68
CA HIS A 91 -6.92 -9.36 -15.50
C HIS A 91 -5.55 -8.70 -15.62
N ASN A 92 -4.51 -9.40 -15.19
CA ASN A 92 -3.12 -8.93 -15.28
C ASN A 92 -2.88 -7.62 -14.55
N ILE A 93 -3.54 -7.43 -13.41
CA ILE A 93 -3.33 -6.26 -12.56
C ILE A 93 -2.20 -6.57 -11.57
N PRO A 94 -1.14 -5.75 -11.52
CA PRO A 94 -0.05 -6.01 -10.57
C PRO A 94 -0.50 -5.84 -9.13
N ILE A 95 0.09 -6.64 -8.24
CA ILE A 95 -0.24 -6.63 -6.82
C ILE A 95 1.02 -6.35 -6.01
N GLY A 96 0.92 -5.41 -5.07
CA GLY A 96 1.97 -5.17 -4.10
C GLY A 96 1.51 -5.64 -2.72
N TYR A 97 2.44 -6.06 -1.90
CA TYR A 97 2.18 -6.48 -0.53
C TYR A 97 2.99 -5.62 0.42
N PHE A 98 2.32 -5.04 1.41
CA PHE A 98 3.02 -4.26 2.42
C PHE A 98 3.89 -5.17 3.28
N LYS A 99 5.09 -4.72 3.56
CA LYS A 99 6.05 -5.46 4.39
C LYS A 99 6.08 -4.96 5.83
N PHE A 100 5.33 -3.90 6.12
CA PHE A 100 5.37 -3.24 7.42
C PHE A 100 3.99 -3.20 8.05
N SER A 101 3.97 -3.03 9.36
CA SER A 101 2.71 -2.80 10.07
C SER A 101 2.45 -1.30 10.30
N SER A 102 3.50 -0.48 10.22
CA SER A 102 3.37 0.97 10.39
C SER A 102 2.73 1.60 9.17
N ALA A 103 1.69 2.41 9.39
CA ALA A 103 1.01 3.11 8.30
C ALA A 103 1.98 4.01 7.52
N ARG A 104 2.84 4.73 8.23
CA ARG A 104 3.80 5.61 7.59
C ARG A 104 4.79 4.84 6.72
N LYS A 105 5.33 3.74 7.23
CA LYS A 105 6.26 2.91 6.47
C LYS A 105 5.58 2.29 5.25
N CYS A 106 4.32 1.89 5.40
CA CYS A 106 3.55 1.36 4.28
C CYS A 106 3.35 2.42 3.20
N ALA A 107 3.00 3.64 3.60
CA ALA A 107 2.81 4.73 2.64
C ALA A 107 4.10 5.00 1.87
N ILE A 108 5.23 5.00 2.55
CA ILE A 108 6.53 5.22 1.91
C ILE A 108 6.86 4.07 0.96
N GLN A 109 6.62 2.83 1.39
CA GLN A 109 6.85 1.66 0.53
C GLN A 109 6.06 1.77 -0.76
N LEU A 110 4.77 2.07 -0.65
CA LEU A 110 3.90 2.21 -1.82
C LEU A 110 4.41 3.29 -2.75
N ALA A 111 4.72 4.46 -2.21
CA ALA A 111 5.19 5.59 -3.01
C ALA A 111 6.50 5.28 -3.73
N GLU A 112 7.41 4.60 -3.05
CA GLU A 112 8.69 4.21 -3.66
C GLU A 112 8.48 3.25 -4.82
N GLU A 113 7.59 2.26 -4.64
CA GLU A 113 7.31 1.30 -5.71
C GLU A 113 6.64 1.97 -6.91
N ILE A 114 5.72 2.89 -6.67
CA ILE A 114 5.07 3.61 -7.76
C ILE A 114 6.08 4.46 -8.52
N ASN A 115 6.98 5.12 -7.80
CA ASN A 115 8.01 5.96 -8.45
C ASN A 115 8.99 5.13 -9.27
N LYS A 116 9.31 3.92 -8.83
CA LYS A 116 10.17 3.02 -9.59
C LYS A 116 9.51 2.56 -10.89
N SER A 117 8.21 2.31 -10.82
CA SER A 117 7.46 1.79 -11.97
C SER A 117 7.16 2.87 -12.99
N GLY A 118 7.17 4.08 -12.52
CA GLY A 118 6.80 5.19 -13.33
C GLY A 118 7.91 5.90 -13.99
#